data_6fcb864b616cd9cc2f050a5cc44c6ce6
#
_entry.id   6fcb864b616cd9cc2f050a5cc44c6ce6
#
_cell.length_a   1.000
_cell.length_b   1.000
_cell.length_c   1.000
_cell.angle_alpha   90.00
_cell.angle_beta   90.00
_cell.angle_gamma   90.00
#
_symmetry.space_group_name_H-M   'P 1'
#
loop_
_entity.id
_entity.type
_entity.pdbx_description
1 polymer ?
#
loop_
_entity_poly.entity_id
_entity_poly.type
_entity_poly.pdbx_seq_one_letter_code
_entity_poly.pdbx_strand_id
1 'polypeptide(L)'
;MYKKVSSDMNFVDREKETVKFWKENEIFEKSIEERKDDPTYTFYDGPPTANGKPHIGHVLTRVIKDMIPRYQTMKGHKIIRKAGWDTHGLPVELEVEKMLGLDGKEQIEEYGMEPFIKKCKESVWKYKGMWEDFSDTVGFWADMENPYI
;
A
#
# COMPACT_ATOMS: atom_id res chain seq x y z
N MET A 1 -2.58 7.28 39.31
CA MET A 1 -2.36 8.73 39.09
C MET A 1 -2.23 8.97 37.59
N TYR A 2 -3.05 9.78 36.98
CA TYR A 2 -2.98 10.04 35.54
C TYR A 2 -1.78 10.94 35.20
N LYS A 3 -1.10 10.65 34.08
CA LYS A 3 -0.03 11.52 33.58
C LYS A 3 -0.62 12.79 32.98
N LYS A 4 0.04 13.93 33.17
CA LYS A 4 -0.34 15.20 32.53
C LYS A 4 -0.22 15.02 31.00
N VAL A 5 -1.29 15.30 30.27
CA VAL A 5 -1.28 15.30 28.81
C VAL A 5 -0.65 16.60 28.32
N SER A 6 0.24 16.49 27.32
CA SER A 6 0.80 17.67 26.65
C SER A 6 -0.30 18.46 25.93
N SER A 7 -0.24 19.77 26.05
CA SER A 7 -1.10 20.67 25.26
C SER A 7 -0.50 20.99 23.88
N ASP A 8 0.71 20.54 23.62
CA ASP A 8 1.32 20.63 22.30
C ASP A 8 0.63 19.65 21.32
N MET A 9 0.11 20.20 20.23
CA MET A 9 -0.71 19.51 19.24
C MET A 9 0.10 19.20 17.96
N ASN A 10 1.41 18.93 18.08
CA ASN A 10 2.20 18.44 16.95
C ASN A 10 1.74 17.02 16.55
N PHE A 11 0.78 16.95 15.66
CA PHE A 11 0.20 15.67 15.21
C PHE A 11 1.22 14.80 14.47
N VAL A 12 2.13 15.40 13.69
CA VAL A 12 3.13 14.66 12.90
C VAL A 12 4.09 13.89 13.82
N ASP A 13 4.60 14.51 14.87
CA ASP A 13 5.50 13.82 15.80
C ASP A 13 4.77 12.72 16.58
N ARG A 14 3.53 12.99 16.99
CA ARG A 14 2.69 11.98 17.67
C ARG A 14 2.38 10.77 16.79
N GLU A 15 2.11 11.00 15.51
CA GLU A 15 1.89 9.92 14.53
C GLU A 15 3.16 9.08 14.35
N LYS A 16 4.32 9.70 14.22
CA LYS A 16 5.61 9.00 14.14
C LYS A 16 5.90 8.15 15.38
N GLU A 17 5.64 8.68 16.58
CA GLU A 17 5.77 7.93 17.83
C GLU A 17 4.82 6.72 17.85
N THR A 18 3.59 6.88 17.37
CA THR A 18 2.61 5.80 17.29
C THR A 18 3.04 4.71 16.31
N VAL A 19 3.48 5.08 15.10
CA VAL A 19 3.97 4.12 14.10
C VAL A 19 5.19 3.37 14.63
N LYS A 20 6.11 4.07 15.27
CA LYS A 20 7.26 3.45 15.93
C LYS A 20 6.83 2.43 16.99
N PHE A 21 5.90 2.81 17.87
CA PHE A 21 5.36 1.90 18.89
C PHE A 21 4.71 0.67 18.26
N TRP A 22 3.94 0.82 17.18
CA TRP A 22 3.33 -0.31 16.48
C TRP A 22 4.36 -1.29 15.94
N LYS A 23 5.43 -0.79 15.31
CA LYS A 23 6.52 -1.60 14.75
C LYS A 23 7.33 -2.31 15.85
N GLU A 24 7.77 -1.59 16.89
CA GLU A 24 8.56 -2.15 17.97
C GLU A 24 7.80 -3.20 18.80
N ASN A 25 6.48 -3.15 18.82
CA ASN A 25 5.63 -4.07 19.58
C ASN A 25 4.87 -5.06 18.70
N GLU A 26 5.11 -5.09 17.38
CA GLU A 26 4.46 -6.01 16.43
C GLU A 26 2.93 -6.00 16.55
N ILE A 27 2.34 -4.79 16.66
CA ILE A 27 0.90 -4.66 16.97
C ILE A 27 0.02 -5.22 15.86
N PHE A 28 0.42 -5.05 14.60
CA PHE A 28 -0.32 -5.60 13.45
C PHE A 28 -0.29 -7.13 13.48
N GLU A 29 0.87 -7.73 13.65
CA GLU A 29 1.07 -9.18 13.71
C GLU A 29 0.31 -9.80 14.89
N LYS A 30 0.40 -9.20 16.07
CA LYS A 30 -0.36 -9.60 17.26
C LYS A 30 -1.86 -9.53 17.04
N SER A 31 -2.36 -8.55 16.29
CA SER A 31 -3.79 -8.44 15.98
C SER A 31 -4.33 -9.64 15.21
N ILE A 32 -3.47 -10.32 14.45
CA ILE A 32 -3.79 -11.53 13.69
C ILE A 32 -3.59 -12.79 14.56
N GLU A 33 -2.46 -12.87 15.27
CA GLU A 33 -2.11 -14.06 16.07
C GLU A 33 -3.06 -14.27 17.24
N GLU A 34 -3.43 -13.21 17.96
CA GLU A 34 -4.40 -13.28 19.05
C GLU A 34 -5.79 -13.75 18.61
N ARG A 35 -6.07 -13.73 17.31
CA ARG A 35 -7.35 -14.11 16.70
C ARG A 35 -7.21 -15.30 15.76
N LYS A 36 -6.15 -16.10 15.89
CA LYS A 36 -5.87 -17.20 14.98
C LYS A 36 -6.99 -18.24 14.88
N ASP A 37 -7.72 -18.44 15.97
CA ASP A 37 -8.80 -19.42 16.09
C ASP A 37 -10.19 -18.77 15.91
N ASP A 38 -10.26 -17.47 15.74
CA ASP A 38 -11.51 -16.72 15.55
C ASP A 38 -12.05 -16.85 14.11
N PRO A 39 -13.34 -16.56 13.89
CA PRO A 39 -13.91 -16.56 12.54
C PRO A 39 -13.16 -15.62 11.60
N THR A 40 -12.85 -16.11 10.41
CA THR A 40 -12.11 -15.32 9.41
C THR A 40 -13.03 -14.32 8.71
N TYR A 41 -12.58 -13.07 8.62
CA TYR A 41 -13.11 -12.07 7.71
C TYR A 41 -12.07 -11.81 6.62
N THR A 42 -12.41 -12.13 5.37
CA THR A 42 -11.48 -12.03 4.25
C THR A 42 -11.39 -10.59 3.74
N PHE A 43 -10.17 -10.08 3.64
CA PHE A 43 -9.88 -8.78 3.06
C PHE A 43 -8.69 -8.86 2.12
N TYR A 44 -8.88 -8.40 0.88
CA TYR A 44 -7.84 -8.17 -0.10
C TYR A 44 -7.84 -6.69 -0.49
N ASP A 45 -6.69 -6.07 -0.51
CA ASP A 45 -6.57 -4.70 -1.00
C ASP A 45 -6.91 -4.66 -2.50
N GLY A 46 -7.71 -3.69 -2.93
CA GLY A 46 -7.79 -3.30 -4.33
C GLY A 46 -6.50 -2.53 -4.65
N PRO A 47 -5.57 -3.13 -5.42
CA PRO A 47 -4.19 -2.66 -5.46
C PRO A 47 -4.08 -1.35 -6.22
N PRO A 48 -3.16 -0.46 -5.79
CA PRO A 48 -2.79 0.67 -6.62
C PRO A 48 -1.98 0.21 -7.83
N THR A 49 -2.11 0.91 -8.94
CA THR A 49 -1.16 0.80 -10.04
C THR A 49 0.14 1.48 -9.61
N ALA A 50 1.25 0.73 -9.58
CA ALA A 50 2.54 1.23 -9.09
C ALA A 50 3.29 2.11 -10.11
N ASN A 51 2.58 2.72 -11.07
CA ASN A 51 3.12 3.54 -12.16
C ASN A 51 3.24 5.04 -11.84
N GLY A 52 2.84 5.46 -10.66
CA GLY A 52 2.86 6.87 -10.25
C GLY A 52 3.04 7.07 -8.76
N LYS A 53 3.33 8.33 -8.37
CA LYS A 53 3.47 8.69 -6.97
C LYS A 53 2.13 8.70 -6.25
N PRO A 54 2.06 8.28 -4.96
CA PRO A 54 0.87 8.47 -4.16
C PRO A 54 0.54 9.97 -4.00
N HIS A 55 -0.74 10.28 -3.85
CA HIS A 55 -1.22 11.63 -3.61
C HIS A 55 -2.35 11.64 -2.59
N ILE A 56 -2.82 12.82 -2.18
CA ILE A 56 -3.79 13.00 -1.09
C ILE A 56 -5.10 12.21 -1.32
N GLY A 57 -5.54 12.01 -2.56
CA GLY A 57 -6.73 11.18 -2.85
C GLY A 57 -6.56 9.73 -2.41
N HIS A 58 -5.32 9.20 -2.43
CA HIS A 58 -5.02 7.86 -1.96
C HIS A 58 -5.08 7.74 -0.42
N VAL A 59 -4.87 8.84 0.32
CA VAL A 59 -5.06 8.85 1.78
C VAL A 59 -6.50 8.49 2.12
N LEU A 60 -7.46 9.14 1.47
CA LEU A 60 -8.89 8.90 1.71
C LEU A 60 -9.28 7.44 1.47
N THR A 61 -8.83 6.88 0.33
CA THR A 61 -9.14 5.47 0.01
C THR A 61 -8.51 4.51 1.01
N ARG A 62 -7.26 4.75 1.45
CA ARG A 62 -6.60 3.93 2.46
C ARG A 62 -7.28 4.02 3.82
N VAL A 63 -7.69 5.19 4.26
CA VAL A 63 -8.42 5.36 5.51
C VAL A 63 -9.73 4.56 5.51
N ILE A 64 -10.51 4.64 4.42
CA ILE A 64 -11.77 3.90 4.29
C ILE A 64 -11.51 2.38 4.26
N LYS A 65 -10.54 1.93 3.48
CA LYS A 65 -10.17 0.52 3.38
C LYS A 65 -9.70 -0.04 4.74
N ASP A 66 -8.90 0.71 5.49
CA ASP A 66 -8.35 0.28 6.77
C ASP A 66 -9.38 0.25 7.90
N MET A 67 -10.35 1.15 7.84
CA MET A 67 -11.42 1.24 8.86
C MET A 67 -12.20 -0.05 8.99
N ILE A 68 -12.58 -0.69 7.89
CA ILE A 68 -13.42 -1.90 7.91
C ILE A 68 -12.68 -3.09 8.54
N PRO A 69 -11.44 -3.44 8.13
CA PRO A 69 -10.67 -4.49 8.78
C PRO A 69 -10.40 -4.21 10.25
N ARG A 70 -10.08 -2.96 10.64
CA ARG A 70 -9.90 -2.61 12.06
C ARG A 70 -11.18 -2.84 12.86
N TYR A 71 -12.30 -2.39 12.33
CA TYR A 71 -13.62 -2.61 12.98
C TYR A 71 -13.91 -4.10 13.15
N GLN A 72 -13.72 -4.91 12.10
CA GLN A 72 -13.97 -6.35 12.18
C GLN A 72 -12.96 -7.05 13.13
N THR A 73 -11.71 -6.59 13.18
CA THR A 73 -10.73 -7.08 14.16
C THR A 73 -11.21 -6.81 15.60
N MET A 74 -11.73 -5.62 15.87
CA MET A 74 -12.30 -5.28 17.19
C MET A 74 -13.54 -6.10 17.53
N LYS A 75 -14.25 -6.61 16.52
CA LYS A 75 -15.40 -7.52 16.70
C LYS A 75 -15.01 -8.98 16.91
N GLY A 76 -13.72 -9.30 16.95
CA GLY A 76 -13.24 -10.66 17.18
C GLY A 76 -13.09 -11.47 15.90
N HIS A 77 -12.77 -10.86 14.74
CA HIS A 77 -12.47 -11.60 13.52
C HIS A 77 -10.97 -11.64 13.27
N LYS A 78 -10.49 -12.79 12.79
CA LYS A 78 -9.16 -12.93 12.20
C LYS A 78 -9.16 -12.33 10.81
N ILE A 79 -8.26 -11.40 10.53
CA ILE A 79 -8.15 -10.75 9.21
C ILE A 79 -6.71 -10.77 8.74
N ILE A 80 -6.43 -11.57 7.73
CA ILE A 80 -5.18 -11.49 6.96
C ILE A 80 -5.39 -10.40 5.92
N ARG A 81 -4.81 -9.24 6.15
CA ARG A 81 -4.97 -8.06 5.32
C ARG A 81 -4.01 -8.12 4.14
N LYS A 82 -4.41 -8.83 3.09
CA LYS A 82 -3.56 -9.09 1.92
C LYS A 82 -3.38 -7.84 1.09
N ALA A 83 -2.16 -7.36 0.98
CA ALA A 83 -1.80 -6.30 0.05
C ALA A 83 -1.67 -6.83 -1.39
N GLY A 84 -1.64 -5.95 -2.37
CA GLY A 84 -1.46 -6.30 -3.77
C GLY A 84 -0.87 -5.16 -4.59
N TRP A 85 -0.42 -5.51 -5.80
CA TRP A 85 0.09 -4.57 -6.79
C TRP A 85 -0.57 -4.80 -8.14
N ASP A 86 -1.08 -3.73 -8.73
CA ASP A 86 -1.50 -3.71 -10.13
C ASP A 86 -0.27 -3.38 -10.99
N THR A 87 0.17 -4.34 -11.79
CA THR A 87 1.47 -4.29 -12.46
C THR A 87 1.39 -4.35 -13.97
N HIS A 88 0.21 -4.25 -14.56
CA HIS A 88 0.04 -4.38 -16.02
C HIS A 88 -1.05 -3.46 -16.58
N GLY A 89 -1.24 -3.55 -17.89
CA GLY A 89 -2.27 -2.82 -18.63
C GLY A 89 -1.86 -1.42 -19.08
N LEU A 90 -2.81 -0.73 -19.66
CA LEU A 90 -2.63 0.57 -20.31
C LEU A 90 -1.90 1.63 -19.45
N PRO A 91 -2.16 1.76 -18.14
CA PRO A 91 -1.45 2.75 -17.34
C PRO A 91 0.07 2.56 -17.31
N VAL A 92 0.54 1.30 -17.31
CA VAL A 92 1.98 0.98 -17.34
C VAL A 92 2.56 1.27 -18.72
N GLU A 93 1.84 0.90 -19.78
CA GLU A 93 2.24 1.15 -21.17
C GLU A 93 2.43 2.65 -21.41
N LEU A 94 1.43 3.48 -21.07
CA LEU A 94 1.48 4.93 -21.25
C LEU A 94 2.64 5.58 -20.49
N GLU A 95 2.96 5.11 -19.28
CA GLU A 95 4.11 5.64 -18.53
C GLU A 95 5.44 5.29 -19.23
N VAL A 96 5.55 4.08 -19.78
CA VAL A 96 6.76 3.65 -20.49
C VAL A 96 6.88 4.33 -21.85
N GLU A 97 5.79 4.50 -22.60
CA GLU A 97 5.75 5.29 -23.83
C GLU A 97 6.30 6.70 -23.57
N LYS A 98 5.77 7.36 -22.53
CA LYS A 98 6.23 8.68 -22.14
C LYS A 98 7.71 8.72 -21.73
N MET A 99 8.19 7.70 -21.01
CA MET A 99 9.59 7.59 -20.61
C MET A 99 10.53 7.42 -21.80
N LEU A 100 10.09 6.70 -22.83
CA LEU A 100 10.87 6.41 -24.03
C LEU A 100 10.66 7.46 -25.14
N GLY A 101 9.71 8.39 -24.97
CA GLY A 101 9.35 9.37 -25.99
C GLY A 101 8.64 8.74 -27.21
N LEU A 102 7.95 7.64 -27.00
CA LEU A 102 7.18 6.95 -28.03
C LEU A 102 5.75 7.50 -28.07
N ASP A 103 5.11 7.44 -29.23
CA ASP A 103 3.73 7.86 -29.44
C ASP A 103 2.97 6.79 -30.22
N GLY A 104 2.34 5.90 -29.48
CA GLY A 104 1.44 4.89 -30.00
C GLY A 104 2.08 3.63 -30.56
N LYS A 105 1.21 2.75 -31.03
CA LYS A 105 1.52 1.36 -31.36
C LYS A 105 2.63 1.19 -32.41
N GLU A 106 2.60 2.01 -33.46
CA GLU A 106 3.56 1.88 -34.58
C GLU A 106 5.02 2.09 -34.10
N GLN A 107 5.23 3.09 -33.24
CA GLN A 107 6.56 3.35 -32.67
C GLN A 107 6.97 2.30 -31.65
N ILE A 108 6.03 1.70 -30.93
CA ILE A 108 6.33 0.56 -30.02
C ILE A 108 6.75 -0.66 -30.83
N GLU A 109 6.09 -0.95 -31.95
CA GLU A 109 6.47 -2.06 -32.83
C GLU A 109 7.86 -1.84 -33.45
N GLU A 110 8.18 -0.61 -33.85
CA GLU A 110 9.51 -0.23 -34.36
C GLU A 110 10.59 -0.33 -33.27
N TYR A 111 10.30 0.10 -32.03
CA TYR A 111 11.20 -0.05 -30.88
C TYR A 111 11.43 -1.52 -30.53
N GLY A 112 10.45 -2.36 -30.76
CA GLY A 112 10.43 -3.78 -30.51
C GLY A 112 9.61 -4.17 -29.28
N MET A 113 8.70 -5.12 -29.46
CA MET A 113 7.78 -5.54 -28.40
C MET A 113 8.50 -6.13 -27.18
N GLU A 114 9.52 -6.96 -27.37
CA GLU A 114 10.24 -7.59 -26.26
C GLU A 114 10.97 -6.57 -25.38
N PRO A 115 11.80 -5.65 -25.92
CA PRO A 115 12.43 -4.61 -25.11
C PRO A 115 11.42 -3.66 -24.47
N PHE A 116 10.28 -3.37 -25.11
CA PHE A 116 9.22 -2.56 -24.53
C PHE A 116 8.58 -3.25 -23.31
N ILE A 117 8.20 -4.51 -23.43
CA ILE A 117 7.64 -5.31 -22.31
C ILE A 117 8.66 -5.39 -21.16
N LYS A 118 9.94 -5.55 -21.45
CA LYS A 118 10.99 -5.52 -20.42
C LYS A 118 11.01 -4.19 -19.68
N LYS A 119 10.88 -3.07 -20.39
CA LYS A 119 10.78 -1.73 -19.77
C LYS A 119 9.51 -1.58 -18.93
N CYS A 120 8.39 -2.11 -19.36
CA CYS A 120 7.16 -2.14 -18.56
C CYS A 120 7.37 -2.87 -17.23
N LYS A 121 7.95 -4.07 -17.27
CA LYS A 121 8.26 -4.86 -16.07
C LYS A 121 9.24 -4.15 -15.12
N GLU A 122 10.22 -3.44 -15.63
CA GLU A 122 11.17 -2.65 -14.83
C GLU A 122 10.49 -1.43 -14.19
N SER A 123 9.56 -0.78 -14.91
CA SER A 123 8.94 0.46 -14.48
C SER A 123 7.99 0.30 -13.29
N VAL A 124 7.26 -0.83 -13.22
CA VAL A 124 6.24 -1.05 -12.17
C VAL A 124 6.82 -1.09 -10.76
N TRP A 125 8.09 -1.43 -10.60
CA TRP A 125 8.74 -1.47 -9.28
C TRP A 125 9.39 -0.15 -8.86
N LYS A 126 9.42 0.83 -9.76
CA LYS A 126 10.05 2.14 -9.53
C LYS A 126 9.47 2.89 -8.33
N TYR A 127 8.17 2.77 -8.13
CA TYR A 127 7.47 3.50 -7.08
C TYR A 127 7.09 2.64 -5.86
N LYS A 128 7.43 1.34 -5.88
CA LYS A 128 7.04 0.40 -4.82
C LYS A 128 7.39 0.91 -3.42
N GLY A 129 8.66 1.22 -3.17
CA GLY A 129 9.10 1.69 -1.86
C GLY A 129 8.37 2.98 -1.41
N MET A 130 8.09 3.89 -2.34
CA MET A 130 7.34 5.11 -2.04
C MET A 130 5.89 4.82 -1.61
N TRP A 131 5.26 3.81 -2.19
CA TRP A 131 3.92 3.36 -1.81
C TRP A 131 3.91 2.63 -0.46
N GLU A 132 4.95 1.87 -0.16
CA GLU A 132 5.14 1.22 1.13
C GLU A 132 5.33 2.27 2.24
N ASP A 133 6.25 3.23 2.05
CA ASP A 133 6.48 4.34 2.96
C ASP A 133 5.22 5.20 3.17
N PHE A 134 4.47 5.45 2.09
CA PHE A 134 3.20 6.16 2.16
C PHE A 134 2.17 5.40 2.99
N SER A 135 2.06 4.09 2.80
CA SER A 135 1.14 3.23 3.55
C SER A 135 1.45 3.23 5.04
N ASP A 136 2.72 3.13 5.39
CA ASP A 136 3.22 3.25 6.76
C ASP A 136 2.87 4.62 7.36
N THR A 137 3.14 5.70 6.61
CA THR A 137 2.91 7.07 7.07
C THR A 137 1.44 7.34 7.39
N VAL A 138 0.52 6.82 6.58
CA VAL A 138 -0.93 6.97 6.81
C VAL A 138 -1.52 5.92 7.75
N GLY A 139 -0.69 5.02 8.28
CA GLY A 139 -1.10 3.98 9.22
C GLY A 139 -1.98 2.89 8.61
N PHE A 140 -1.84 2.64 7.32
CA PHE A 140 -2.56 1.58 6.63
C PHE A 140 -1.94 0.21 6.94
N TRP A 141 -2.71 -0.66 7.59
CA TRP A 141 -2.26 -1.99 7.97
C TRP A 141 -2.59 -3.03 6.89
N ALA A 142 -1.54 -3.53 6.23
CA ALA A 142 -1.65 -4.62 5.27
C ALA A 142 -0.35 -5.43 5.22
N ASP A 143 -0.46 -6.71 4.86
CA ASP A 143 0.70 -7.58 4.63
C ASP A 143 1.36 -7.20 3.31
N MET A 144 2.36 -6.31 3.40
CA MET A 144 3.18 -5.84 2.27
C MET A 144 4.34 -6.78 1.95
N GLU A 145 4.67 -7.72 2.83
CA GLU A 145 5.75 -8.69 2.61
C GLU A 145 5.34 -9.81 1.66
N ASN A 146 4.06 -10.19 1.71
CA ASN A 146 3.50 -11.25 0.88
C ASN A 146 2.36 -10.74 -0.01
N PRO A 147 2.58 -9.71 -0.84
CA PRO A 147 1.53 -9.15 -1.69
C PRO A 147 1.15 -10.13 -2.80
N TYR A 148 -0.09 -10.02 -3.30
CA TYR A 148 -0.43 -10.62 -4.59
C TYR A 148 -0.12 -9.65 -5.74
N ILE A 149 0.13 -10.20 -6.93
CA ILE A 149 0.53 -9.45 -8.12
C ILE A 149 -0.35 -9.91 -9.29
#